data_dac7f425cd6d2579a1de2ed0461053dd
#
_entry.id   dac7f425cd6d2579a1de2ed0461053dd
#
_cell.length_a   1.000
_cell.length_b   1.000
_cell.length_c   1.000
_cell.angle_alpha   90.00
_cell.angle_beta   90.00
_cell.angle_gamma   90.00
#
_symmetry.space_group_name_H-M   'P 1'
#
loop_
_entity.id
_entity.type
_entity.pdbx_description
1 polymer ?
#
loop_
_entity_poly.entity_id
_entity_poly.type
_entity_poly.pdbx_seq_one_letter_code
_entity_poly.pdbx_strand_id
1 'polypeptide(L)'
;MKVAIYVRVSTSEQTVANQRQALCEYCDRRGWQIVREYSDEGISGAKSDRPELNRLMQDADKGKFAAVCVWKFDRFGRSTQHLLKSLEVFKGLGIEFVSVSEAIDTSSAAGKMLFTMLAAFAEFERGLIIERTHAGLRRAKA
;
A
#
# COMPACT_ATOMS: atom_id res chain seq x y z
N MET A 1 -12.56 14.45 7.26
CA MET A 1 -11.98 13.87 6.05
C MET A 1 -12.62 12.52 5.80
N LYS A 2 -12.99 12.24 4.58
CA LYS A 2 -13.55 10.95 4.18
C LYS A 2 -12.42 9.97 3.90
N VAL A 3 -12.48 8.79 4.49
CA VAL A 3 -11.39 7.81 4.49
C VAL A 3 -11.90 6.43 4.06
N ALA A 4 -11.09 5.73 3.28
CA ALA A 4 -11.29 4.32 2.99
C ALA A 4 -10.30 3.50 3.81
N ILE A 5 -10.72 2.32 4.23
CA ILE A 5 -9.82 1.37 4.88
C ILE A 5 -9.69 0.12 4.00
N TYR A 6 -8.49 -0.45 3.99
CA TYR A 6 -8.21 -1.67 3.27
C TYR A 6 -7.61 -2.72 4.22
N VAL A 7 -8.21 -3.89 4.21
CA VAL A 7 -7.82 -5.02 5.05
C VAL A 7 -7.54 -6.23 4.16
N ARG A 8 -6.42 -6.88 4.38
CA ARG A 8 -6.10 -8.14 3.69
C ARG A 8 -5.79 -9.22 4.71
N VAL A 9 -6.41 -10.38 4.52
CA VAL A 9 -6.31 -11.50 5.46
C VAL A 9 -5.90 -12.75 4.74
N SER A 10 -4.97 -13.49 5.31
CA SER A 10 -4.55 -14.77 4.77
C SER A 10 -5.16 -15.98 5.48
N THR A 11 -5.48 -15.93 6.78
CA THR A 11 -5.76 -17.17 7.51
C THR A 11 -6.71 -17.12 8.70
N SER A 12 -7.13 -15.99 9.24
CA SER A 12 -8.02 -16.04 10.39
C SER A 12 -8.92 -14.81 10.52
N GLU A 13 -10.19 -15.06 10.79
CA GLU A 13 -11.19 -14.03 11.05
C GLU A 13 -10.79 -13.11 12.20
N GLN A 14 -10.10 -13.65 13.20
CA GLN A 14 -9.65 -12.91 14.38
C GLN A 14 -8.64 -11.82 14.01
N THR A 15 -7.74 -12.10 13.07
CA THR A 15 -6.75 -11.12 12.60
C THR A 15 -7.42 -9.97 11.83
N VAL A 16 -8.48 -10.28 11.06
CA VAL A 16 -9.27 -9.26 10.34
C VAL A 16 -9.94 -8.31 11.32
N ALA A 17 -10.64 -8.89 12.29
CA ALA A 17 -11.37 -8.10 13.29
C ALA A 17 -10.42 -7.17 14.05
N ASN A 18 -9.24 -7.65 14.42
CA ASN A 18 -8.23 -6.87 15.12
C ASN A 18 -7.69 -5.72 14.25
N GLN A 19 -7.41 -5.99 13.00
CA GLN A 19 -6.95 -4.96 12.06
C GLN A 19 -8.03 -3.90 11.84
N ARG A 20 -9.25 -4.32 11.61
CA ARG A 20 -10.38 -3.42 11.40
C ARG A 20 -10.60 -2.53 12.62
N GLN A 21 -10.56 -3.11 13.82
CA GLN A 21 -10.74 -2.36 15.07
C GLN A 21 -9.64 -1.30 15.22
N ALA A 22 -8.38 -1.67 14.99
CA ALA A 22 -7.26 -0.75 15.10
C ALA A 22 -7.39 0.41 14.09
N LEU A 23 -7.82 0.13 12.87
CA LEU A 23 -8.03 1.14 11.84
C LEU A 23 -9.19 2.07 12.22
N CYS A 24 -10.28 1.52 12.74
CA CYS A 24 -11.42 2.33 13.19
C CYS A 24 -11.03 3.24 14.35
N GLU A 25 -10.29 2.75 15.32
CA GLU A 25 -9.81 3.53 16.46
C GLU A 25 -8.89 4.67 16.01
N TYR A 26 -8.00 4.39 15.08
CA TYR A 26 -7.10 5.40 14.52
C TYR A 26 -7.89 6.51 13.83
N CYS A 27 -8.86 6.15 13.00
CA CYS A 27 -9.69 7.13 12.29
C CYS A 27 -10.54 7.96 13.25
N ASP A 28 -11.10 7.33 14.29
CA ASP A 28 -11.88 8.02 15.30
C ASP A 28 -11.05 9.07 16.05
N ARG A 29 -9.82 8.71 16.42
CA ARG A 29 -8.90 9.64 17.10
C ARG A 29 -8.55 10.85 16.24
N ARG A 30 -8.49 10.65 14.92
CA ARG A 30 -8.17 11.73 13.98
C ARG A 30 -9.41 12.50 13.52
N GLY A 31 -10.60 12.10 13.95
CA GLY A 31 -11.85 12.71 13.52
C GLY A 31 -12.18 12.42 12.06
N TRP A 32 -11.69 11.32 11.52
CA TRP A 32 -11.92 10.92 10.14
C TRP A 32 -13.14 10.02 10.02
N GLN A 33 -13.91 10.21 8.95
CA GLN A 33 -15.09 9.39 8.67
C GLN A 33 -14.75 8.28 7.69
N ILE A 34 -14.94 7.03 8.10
CA ILE A 34 -14.77 5.87 7.23
C ILE A 34 -16.01 5.76 6.34
N VAL A 35 -15.84 5.99 5.03
CA VAL A 35 -16.94 5.93 4.06
C VAL A 35 -16.94 4.64 3.25
N ARG A 36 -15.80 3.94 3.18
CA ARG A 36 -15.66 2.69 2.45
C ARG A 36 -14.73 1.74 3.18
N GLU A 37 -15.03 0.47 3.08
CA GLU A 37 -14.18 -0.61 3.59
C GLU A 37 -13.96 -1.62 2.48
N TYR A 38 -12.69 -1.99 2.26
CA TYR A 38 -12.30 -2.97 1.25
C TYR A 38 -11.56 -4.10 1.94
N SER A 39 -12.01 -5.33 1.71
CA SER A 39 -11.40 -6.50 2.34
C SER A 39 -11.16 -7.57 1.29
N ASP A 40 -9.90 -7.97 1.12
CA ASP A 40 -9.53 -9.10 0.28
C ASP A 40 -9.11 -10.27 1.15
N GLU A 41 -9.68 -11.44 0.87
CA GLU A 41 -9.26 -12.69 1.47
C GLU A 41 -8.19 -13.30 0.58
N GLY A 42 -6.94 -13.20 1.02
CA GLY A 42 -5.81 -13.69 0.24
C GLY A 42 -5.36 -15.06 0.72
N ILE A 43 -5.36 -16.04 -0.18
CA ILE A 43 -4.89 -17.38 0.10
C ILE A 43 -3.36 -17.42 0.09
N SER A 44 -2.70 -16.58 -0.70
CA SER A 44 -1.25 -16.37 -0.64
C SER A 44 -0.91 -15.00 -1.17
N GLY A 45 0.16 -14.40 -0.64
CA GLY A 45 0.65 -13.11 -1.10
C GLY A 45 1.11 -13.10 -2.55
N ALA A 46 1.27 -14.28 -3.15
CA ALA A 46 1.71 -14.44 -4.53
C ALA A 46 0.58 -14.28 -5.56
N LYS A 47 -0.68 -14.42 -5.15
CA LYS A 47 -1.80 -14.22 -6.07
C LYS A 47 -2.02 -12.74 -6.34
N SER A 48 -1.99 -12.39 -7.61
CA SER A 48 -2.21 -11.02 -8.08
C SER A 48 -3.68 -10.60 -8.05
N ASP A 49 -4.59 -11.54 -7.80
CA ASP A 49 -6.02 -11.28 -7.86
C ASP A 49 -6.51 -10.70 -6.54
N ARG A 50 -6.71 -9.39 -6.54
CA ARG A 50 -7.25 -8.64 -5.41
C ARG A 50 -8.39 -7.76 -5.91
N PRO A 51 -9.60 -8.33 -6.06
CA PRO A 51 -10.72 -7.58 -6.63
C PRO A 51 -11.10 -6.36 -5.81
N GLU A 52 -11.02 -6.42 -4.49
CA GLU A 52 -11.34 -5.27 -3.65
C GLU A 52 -10.28 -4.18 -3.72
N LEU A 53 -9.00 -4.54 -3.86
CA LEU A 53 -7.94 -3.56 -4.09
C LEU A 53 -8.15 -2.84 -5.43
N ASN A 54 -8.51 -3.58 -6.47
CA ASN A 54 -8.81 -2.99 -7.78
C ASN A 54 -10.00 -2.03 -7.69
N ARG A 55 -11.04 -2.40 -6.92
CA ARG A 55 -12.20 -1.54 -6.68
C ARG A 55 -11.80 -0.28 -5.92
N LEU A 56 -10.93 -0.41 -4.92
CA LEU A 56 -10.40 0.73 -4.18
C LEU A 56 -9.70 1.71 -5.12
N MET A 57 -8.85 1.22 -6.01
CA MET A 57 -8.14 2.08 -6.96
C MET A 57 -9.10 2.78 -7.92
N GLN A 58 -10.15 2.10 -8.37
CA GLN A 58 -11.18 2.71 -9.22
C GLN A 58 -11.96 3.79 -8.47
N ASP A 59 -12.32 3.53 -7.23
CA ASP A 59 -13.05 4.49 -6.40
C ASP A 59 -12.17 5.68 -6.02
N ALA A 60 -10.86 5.48 -5.85
CA ALA A 60 -9.89 6.55 -5.66
C ALA A 60 -9.88 7.51 -6.85
N ASP A 61 -9.86 6.95 -8.06
CA ASP A 61 -9.89 7.73 -9.30
C ASP A 61 -11.19 8.57 -9.40
N LYS A 62 -12.28 8.06 -8.86
CA LYS A 62 -13.58 8.76 -8.83
C LYS A 62 -13.68 9.79 -7.70
N GLY A 63 -12.68 9.88 -6.83
CA GLY A 63 -12.67 10.86 -5.75
C GLY A 63 -13.62 10.55 -4.60
N LYS A 64 -13.95 9.28 -4.36
CA LYS A 64 -14.92 8.89 -3.33
C LYS A 64 -14.40 9.06 -1.91
N PHE A 65 -13.09 9.18 -1.72
CA PHE A 65 -12.46 9.38 -0.43
C PHE A 65 -11.17 10.20 -0.59
N ALA A 66 -10.69 10.76 0.51
CA ALA A 66 -9.51 11.62 0.51
C ALA A 66 -8.27 10.97 1.13
N ALA A 67 -8.43 9.82 1.78
CA ALA A 67 -7.31 9.10 2.38
C ALA A 67 -7.58 7.61 2.39
N VAL A 68 -6.51 6.81 2.42
CA VAL A 68 -6.55 5.36 2.53
C VAL A 68 -5.75 4.95 3.75
N CYS A 69 -6.34 4.17 4.65
CA CYS A 69 -5.67 3.64 5.83
C CYS A 69 -5.51 2.14 5.71
N VAL A 70 -4.31 1.65 5.99
CA VAL A 70 -4.01 0.22 6.04
C VAL A 70 -3.30 -0.11 7.34
N TRP A 71 -3.30 -1.39 7.73
CA TRP A 71 -2.61 -1.83 8.93
C TRP A 71 -1.10 -1.83 8.73
N LYS A 72 -0.64 -2.43 7.62
CA LYS A 72 0.79 -2.50 7.27
C LYS A 72 0.96 -2.33 5.76
N PHE A 73 2.12 -1.85 5.34
CA PHE A 73 2.47 -1.74 3.92
C PHE A 73 2.37 -3.07 3.18
N ASP A 74 2.82 -4.16 3.79
CA ASP A 74 2.81 -5.49 3.18
C ASP A 74 1.40 -6.03 2.97
N ARG A 75 0.41 -5.48 3.68
CA ARG A 75 -1.00 -5.83 3.47
C ARG A 75 -1.58 -5.12 2.26
N PHE A 76 -0.99 -4.03 1.83
CA PHE A 76 -1.43 -3.27 0.68
C PHE A 76 -0.64 -3.63 -0.58
N GLY A 77 0.69 -3.49 -0.54
CA GLY A 77 1.55 -3.73 -1.68
C GLY A 77 2.07 -5.18 -1.73
N ARG A 78 2.23 -5.72 -2.94
CA ARG A 78 2.84 -7.05 -3.16
C ARG A 78 4.36 -6.97 -3.19
N SER A 79 4.89 -5.81 -3.53
CA SER A 79 6.32 -5.53 -3.61
C SER A 79 6.54 -4.06 -3.36
N THR A 80 7.79 -3.67 -3.11
CA THR A 80 8.15 -2.26 -2.95
C THR A 80 7.77 -1.44 -4.18
N GLN A 81 7.96 -1.99 -5.37
CA GLN A 81 7.61 -1.31 -6.61
C GLN A 81 6.10 -1.13 -6.77
N HIS A 82 5.31 -2.14 -6.43
CA HIS A 82 3.87 -2.05 -6.48
C HIS A 82 3.34 -1.01 -5.48
N LEU A 83 3.86 -1.03 -4.26
CA LEU A 83 3.51 -0.06 -3.24
C LEU A 83 3.83 1.35 -3.70
N LEU A 84 5.04 1.58 -4.20
CA LEU A 84 5.47 2.88 -4.68
C LEU A 84 4.56 3.39 -5.81
N LYS A 85 4.25 2.54 -6.78
CA LYS A 85 3.37 2.88 -7.88
C LYS A 85 1.99 3.32 -7.39
N SER A 86 1.43 2.58 -6.42
CA SER A 86 0.14 2.92 -5.82
C SER A 86 0.20 4.25 -5.09
N LEU A 87 1.26 4.51 -4.34
CA LEU A 87 1.45 5.78 -3.64
C LEU A 87 1.59 6.96 -4.59
N GLU A 88 2.25 6.76 -5.72
CA GLU A 88 2.37 7.79 -6.77
C GLU A 88 0.99 8.13 -7.37
N VAL A 89 0.15 7.12 -7.61
CA VAL A 89 -1.22 7.34 -8.08
C VAL A 89 -2.01 8.12 -7.05
N PHE A 90 -1.96 7.75 -5.78
CA PHE A 90 -2.66 8.47 -4.72
C PHE A 90 -2.18 9.92 -4.61
N LYS A 91 -0.87 10.14 -4.70
CA LYS A 91 -0.32 11.50 -4.66
C LYS A 91 -0.86 12.34 -5.82
N GLY A 92 -0.91 11.78 -7.02
CA GLY A 92 -1.46 12.46 -8.19
C GLY A 92 -2.93 12.79 -8.06
N LEU A 93 -3.69 12.00 -7.30
CA LEU A 93 -5.12 12.21 -7.03
C LEU A 93 -5.38 13.06 -5.78
N GLY A 94 -4.33 13.46 -5.06
CA GLY A 94 -4.50 14.20 -3.81
C GLY A 94 -4.99 13.35 -2.65
N ILE A 95 -4.78 12.04 -2.70
CA ILE A 95 -5.21 11.08 -1.66
C ILE A 95 -4.02 10.78 -0.75
N GLU A 96 -4.24 10.90 0.55
CA GLU A 96 -3.24 10.56 1.55
C GLU A 96 -3.24 9.07 1.84
N PHE A 97 -2.10 8.53 2.23
CA PHE A 97 -1.95 7.12 2.58
C PHE A 97 -1.37 7.00 4.00
N VAL A 98 -1.99 6.15 4.81
CA VAL A 98 -1.57 5.94 6.20
C VAL A 98 -1.41 4.46 6.47
N SER A 99 -0.25 4.08 7.03
CA SER A 99 0.00 2.74 7.56
C SER A 99 0.08 2.85 9.08
N VAL A 100 -0.91 2.29 9.76
CA VAL A 100 -1.10 2.50 11.19
C VAL A 100 -0.04 1.80 12.02
N SER A 101 0.29 0.55 11.69
CA SER A 101 1.27 -0.25 12.44
C SER A 101 2.67 0.35 12.39
N GLU A 102 3.02 0.99 11.29
CA GLU A 102 4.34 1.57 11.07
C GLU A 102 4.37 3.07 11.37
N ALA A 103 3.23 3.64 11.78
CA ALA A 103 3.07 5.06 12.09
C ALA A 103 3.51 5.97 10.94
N ILE A 104 3.20 5.56 9.71
CA ILE A 104 3.57 6.30 8.51
C ILE A 104 2.35 6.99 7.92
N ASP A 105 2.48 8.29 7.68
CA ASP A 105 1.42 9.14 7.15
C ASP A 105 2.04 10.03 6.06
N THR A 106 1.61 9.86 4.82
CA THR A 106 2.17 10.63 3.69
C THR A 106 1.84 12.12 3.74
N SER A 107 0.91 12.54 4.61
CA SER A 107 0.64 13.96 4.82
C SER A 107 1.69 14.64 5.68
N SER A 108 2.45 13.88 6.48
CA SER A 108 3.49 14.41 7.35
C SER A 108 4.82 14.56 6.61
N ALA A 109 5.71 15.41 7.15
CA ALA A 109 7.05 15.59 6.60
C ALA A 109 7.85 14.29 6.66
N ALA A 110 7.74 13.55 7.77
CA ALA A 110 8.40 12.26 7.93
C ALA A 110 7.89 11.23 6.92
N GLY A 111 6.58 11.20 6.67
CA GLY A 111 5.97 10.31 5.68
C GLY A 111 6.41 10.63 4.26
N LYS A 112 6.51 11.90 3.92
CA LYS A 112 7.03 12.34 2.61
C LYS A 112 8.48 11.93 2.40
N MET A 113 9.30 12.06 3.43
CA MET A 113 10.69 11.61 3.39
C MET A 113 10.77 10.11 3.18
N LEU A 114 9.96 9.35 3.90
CA LEU A 114 9.91 7.90 3.74
C LEU A 114 9.49 7.51 2.31
N PHE A 115 8.51 8.20 1.73
CA PHE A 115 8.11 7.97 0.34
C PHE A 115 9.30 8.16 -0.61
N THR A 116 10.08 9.22 -0.41
CA THR A 116 11.27 9.50 -1.21
C THR A 116 12.32 8.39 -1.05
N MET A 117 12.51 7.89 0.17
CA MET A 117 13.43 6.78 0.44
C MET A 117 12.97 5.49 -0.25
N LEU A 118 11.67 5.19 -0.21
CA LEU A 118 11.10 4.02 -0.89
C LEU A 118 11.31 4.12 -2.40
N ALA A 119 11.14 5.30 -2.97
CA ALA A 119 11.36 5.53 -4.40
C ALA A 119 12.82 5.26 -4.78
N ALA A 120 13.75 5.78 -3.99
CA ALA A 120 15.18 5.56 -4.21
C ALA A 120 15.55 4.08 -4.07
N PHE A 121 14.99 3.40 -3.07
CA PHE A 121 15.22 1.97 -2.87
C PHE A 121 14.69 1.13 -4.02
N ALA A 122 13.49 1.46 -4.53
CA ALA A 122 12.90 0.74 -5.67
C ALA A 122 13.76 0.89 -6.94
N GLU A 123 14.32 2.08 -7.17
CA GLU A 123 15.25 2.30 -8.29
C GLU A 123 16.54 1.51 -8.12
N PHE A 124 17.07 1.47 -6.90
CA PHE A 124 18.25 0.69 -6.58
C PHE A 124 18.02 -0.81 -6.85
N GLU A 125 16.88 -1.35 -6.41
CA GLU A 125 16.51 -2.75 -6.69
C GLU A 125 16.45 -3.02 -8.20
N ARG A 126 15.87 -2.13 -8.98
CA ARG A 126 15.81 -2.26 -10.44
C ARG A 126 17.21 -2.25 -11.05
N GLY A 127 18.09 -1.36 -10.59
CA GLY A 127 19.46 -1.30 -11.02
C GLY A 127 20.20 -2.60 -10.77
N LEU A 128 20.05 -3.19 -9.58
CA LEU A 128 20.66 -4.48 -9.24
C LEU A 128 20.16 -5.61 -10.14
N ILE A 129 18.89 -5.65 -10.43
CA ILE A 129 18.31 -6.67 -11.32
C ILE A 129 18.91 -6.55 -12.72
N ILE A 130 19.02 -5.35 -13.25
CA ILE A 130 19.61 -5.09 -14.56
C ILE A 130 21.07 -5.52 -14.59
N GLU A 131 21.85 -5.16 -13.58
CA GLU A 131 23.26 -5.54 -13.46
C GLU A 131 23.43 -7.05 -13.43
N ARG A 132 22.61 -7.77 -12.66
CA ARG A 132 22.63 -9.23 -12.59
C ARG A 132 22.30 -9.86 -13.94
N THR A 133 21.34 -9.31 -14.67
CA THR A 133 20.97 -9.78 -16.00
C THR A 133 22.12 -9.60 -16.98
N HIS A 134 22.77 -8.44 -16.98
CA HIS A 134 23.93 -8.18 -17.83
C HIS A 134 25.11 -9.11 -17.51
N ALA A 135 25.38 -9.34 -16.22
CA ALA A 135 26.42 -10.26 -15.81
C ALA A 135 26.13 -11.69 -16.28
N GLY A 136 24.87 -12.12 -16.18
CA GLY A 136 24.44 -13.42 -16.69
C GLY A 136 24.65 -13.56 -18.21
N LEU A 137 24.29 -12.52 -18.98
CA LEU A 137 24.49 -12.52 -20.42
C LEU A 137 25.97 -12.55 -20.81
N ARG A 138 26.83 -11.83 -20.09
CA ARG A 138 28.28 -11.87 -20.32
C ARG A 138 28.84 -13.27 -20.07
N ARG A 139 28.40 -13.97 -19.04
CA ARG A 139 28.82 -15.34 -18.74
C ARG A 139 28.38 -16.30 -19.84
N ALA A 140 27.17 -16.11 -20.38
CA ALA A 140 26.66 -16.95 -21.45
C ALA A 140 27.41 -16.79 -22.77
N LYS A 141 28.04 -15.63 -23.00
CA LYS A 141 28.83 -15.34 -24.19
C LYS A 141 30.29 -15.75 -24.09
N ALA A 142 30.76 -16.07 -22.89
CA ALA A 142 32.14 -16.51 -22.68
C ALA A 142 32.27 -18.06 -22.96
#